data_9b3763a220ffa8688df542160d86884f
#
_entry.id   9b3763a220ffa8688df542160d86884f
#
_cell.length_a   1.000
_cell.length_b   1.000
_cell.length_c   1.000
_cell.angle_alpha   90.00
_cell.angle_beta   90.00
_cell.angle_gamma   90.00
#
_symmetry.space_group_name_H-M   'P 1'
#
loop_
_entity.id
_entity.type
_entity.pdbx_description
1 polymer ?
#
loop_
_entity_poly.entity_id
_entity_poly.type
_entity_poly.pdbx_seq_one_letter_code
_entity_poly.pdbx_strand_id
1 'polypeptide(L)'
;MSKLIYITRRERFSAAHKLSKSDWSEEKNYEVFGKCANPNWHGHNYDLYVTVKGEVKPETGFVMDLKVLSDLINELVIDHLDHKNVNLDTPFMKDVMASTENICIAIWEQLADAITDHG
;
A
#
# COMPACT_ATOMS: atom_id res chain seq x y z
N MET A 1 -24.31 -15.15 20.01
CA MET A 1 -23.32 -15.59 19.00
C MET A 1 -22.74 -14.40 18.29
N SER A 2 -21.42 -14.32 18.29
CA SER A 2 -20.73 -13.21 17.64
C SER A 2 -20.75 -13.36 16.12
N LYS A 3 -20.92 -12.25 15.42
CA LYS A 3 -20.86 -12.22 13.96
C LYS A 3 -19.64 -11.43 13.55
N LEU A 4 -18.92 -11.95 12.56
CA LEU A 4 -17.79 -11.26 11.96
C LEU A 4 -18.27 -10.40 10.81
N ILE A 5 -17.87 -9.14 10.85
CA ILE A 5 -18.21 -8.14 9.85
C ILE A 5 -16.93 -7.66 9.20
N TYR A 6 -17.01 -7.43 7.90
CA TYR A 6 -15.91 -6.86 7.13
C TYR A 6 -16.25 -5.42 6.79
N ILE A 7 -15.36 -4.49 7.09
CA ILE A 7 -15.48 -3.10 6.67
C ILE A 7 -14.32 -2.76 5.75
N THR A 8 -14.56 -1.97 4.72
CA THR A 8 -13.55 -1.61 3.74
C THR A 8 -13.48 -0.10 3.56
N ARG A 9 -12.29 0.45 3.67
CA ARG A 9 -12.02 1.85 3.36
C ARG A 9 -11.18 1.92 2.09
N ARG A 10 -11.59 2.78 1.15
CA ARG A 10 -10.81 3.07 -0.05
C ARG A 10 -10.10 4.41 0.11
N GLU A 11 -8.82 4.42 -0.23
CA GLU A 11 -8.02 5.64 -0.35
C GLU A 11 -7.33 5.63 -1.71
N ARG A 12 -7.00 6.80 -2.21
CA ARG A 12 -6.32 6.95 -3.50
C ARG A 12 -4.98 7.65 -3.34
N PHE A 13 -4.04 7.26 -4.17
CA PHE A 13 -2.78 7.97 -4.26
C PHE A 13 -2.21 7.85 -5.67
N SER A 14 -1.33 8.79 -6.02
CA SER A 14 -0.59 8.78 -7.27
C SER A 14 0.89 8.64 -6.96
N ALA A 15 1.57 7.71 -7.63
CA ALA A 15 3.00 7.48 -7.40
C ALA A 15 3.68 7.03 -8.68
N ALA A 16 4.97 7.32 -8.77
CA ALA A 16 5.82 6.82 -9.84
C ALA A 16 6.63 5.63 -9.35
N HIS A 17 6.85 4.66 -10.23
CA HIS A 17 7.68 3.50 -9.92
C HIS A 17 8.38 2.98 -11.17
N LYS A 18 9.30 2.05 -10.93
CA LYS A 18 10.05 1.38 -11.99
C LYS A 18 10.32 -0.04 -11.56
N LEU A 19 10.16 -0.99 -12.48
CA LEU A 19 10.55 -2.38 -12.28
C LEU A 19 11.86 -2.63 -12.99
N SER A 20 12.91 -2.86 -12.24
CA SER A 20 14.22 -3.18 -12.80
C SER A 20 15.11 -3.83 -11.75
N LYS A 21 16.12 -4.56 -12.22
CA LYS A 21 17.18 -5.10 -11.37
C LYS A 21 18.49 -4.42 -11.75
N SER A 22 19.18 -3.90 -10.76
CA SER A 22 20.43 -3.15 -10.98
C SER A 22 21.56 -4.00 -11.54
N ASP A 23 21.55 -5.32 -11.30
CA ASP A 23 22.53 -6.27 -11.80
C ASP A 23 22.21 -6.78 -13.21
N TRP A 24 21.10 -6.36 -13.81
CA TRP A 24 20.73 -6.68 -15.17
C TRP A 24 21.02 -5.51 -16.11
N SER A 25 21.29 -5.82 -17.40
CA SER A 25 21.38 -4.81 -18.44
C SER A 25 20.03 -4.13 -18.68
N GLU A 26 20.04 -2.95 -19.28
CA GLU A 26 18.81 -2.27 -19.67
C GLU A 26 17.96 -3.11 -20.62
N GLU A 27 18.62 -3.82 -21.55
CA GLU A 27 17.95 -4.72 -22.51
C GLU A 27 17.20 -5.83 -21.79
N LYS A 28 17.85 -6.47 -20.81
CA LYS A 28 17.24 -7.54 -20.05
C LYS A 28 16.09 -7.04 -19.20
N ASN A 29 16.24 -5.89 -18.55
CA ASN A 29 15.17 -5.28 -17.79
C ASN A 29 13.94 -4.98 -18.67
N TYR A 30 14.17 -4.42 -19.85
CA TYR A 30 13.09 -4.13 -20.78
C TYR A 30 12.42 -5.41 -21.29
N GLU A 31 13.22 -6.46 -21.58
CA GLU A 31 12.71 -7.74 -22.05
C GLU A 31 11.76 -8.38 -21.02
N VAL A 32 12.11 -8.32 -19.72
CA VAL A 32 11.32 -8.94 -18.65
C VAL A 32 10.17 -8.05 -18.20
N PHE A 33 10.41 -6.75 -18.00
CA PHE A 33 9.45 -5.83 -17.41
C PHE A 33 8.76 -4.90 -18.41
N GLY A 34 9.24 -4.81 -19.64
CA GLY A 34 8.67 -3.95 -20.67
C GLY A 34 8.71 -2.47 -20.25
N LYS A 35 7.62 -1.77 -20.48
CA LYS A 35 7.53 -0.32 -20.15
C LYS A 35 7.71 -0.03 -18.68
N CYS A 36 7.52 -1.01 -17.81
CA CYS A 36 7.73 -0.84 -16.37
C CYS A 36 9.19 -0.60 -16.01
N ALA A 37 10.12 -0.95 -16.90
CA ALA A 37 11.55 -0.69 -16.73
C ALA A 37 12.00 0.63 -17.38
N ASN A 38 11.07 1.48 -17.82
CA ASN A 38 11.40 2.75 -18.47
C ASN A 38 12.31 3.59 -17.56
N PRO A 39 13.49 4.03 -18.07
CA PRO A 39 14.44 4.81 -17.25
C PRO A 39 13.87 6.13 -16.72
N ASN A 40 12.87 6.69 -17.38
CA ASN A 40 12.23 7.94 -16.94
C ASN A 40 11.09 7.71 -15.95
N TRP A 41 10.93 6.49 -15.47
CA TRP A 41 9.86 6.08 -14.54
C TRP A 41 8.49 6.20 -15.22
N HIS A 42 7.48 5.65 -14.59
CA HIS A 42 6.11 5.88 -15.01
C HIS A 42 5.21 6.00 -13.77
N GLY A 43 4.16 6.79 -13.93
CA GLY A 43 3.23 7.05 -12.84
C GLY A 43 1.93 6.30 -13.01
N HIS A 44 1.30 6.01 -11.88
CA HIS A 44 -0.02 5.41 -11.82
C HIS A 44 -0.87 6.11 -10.78
N ASN A 45 -2.17 6.08 -11.01
CA ASN A 45 -3.14 6.31 -9.95
C ASN A 45 -3.47 4.96 -9.33
N TYR A 46 -3.37 4.89 -8.01
CA TYR A 46 -3.66 3.67 -7.27
C TYR A 46 -4.92 3.83 -6.45
N ASP A 47 -5.74 2.79 -6.44
CA ASP A 47 -6.83 2.65 -5.47
C ASP A 47 -6.38 1.62 -4.43
N LEU A 48 -6.38 2.03 -3.17
CA LEU A 48 -6.04 1.16 -2.06
C LEU A 48 -7.31 0.81 -1.30
N TYR A 49 -7.58 -0.49 -1.17
CA TYR A 49 -8.70 -1.00 -0.39
C TYR A 49 -8.16 -1.71 0.82
N VAL A 50 -8.51 -1.21 2.00
CA VAL A 50 -8.12 -1.83 3.26
C VAL A 50 -9.37 -2.40 3.91
N THR A 51 -9.38 -3.72 4.11
CA THR A 51 -10.51 -4.43 4.70
C THR A 51 -10.12 -4.91 6.09
N VAL A 52 -10.96 -4.59 7.06
CA VAL A 52 -10.80 -5.00 8.46
C VAL A 52 -11.95 -5.93 8.81
N LYS A 53 -11.60 -7.05 9.45
CA LYS A 53 -12.58 -8.04 9.94
C LYS A 53 -12.62 -8.00 11.46
N GLY A 54 -13.81 -8.04 12.01
CA GLY A 54 -13.97 -8.08 13.46
C GLY A 54 -15.41 -8.18 13.90
N GLU A 55 -15.60 -8.17 15.21
CA GLU A 55 -16.92 -8.17 15.82
C GLU A 55 -17.36 -6.74 16.08
N VAL A 56 -18.65 -6.48 15.98
CA VAL A 56 -19.23 -5.19 16.35
C VAL A 56 -19.11 -5.00 17.85
N LYS A 57 -18.50 -3.89 18.27
CA LYS A 57 -18.37 -3.53 19.68
C LYS A 57 -19.69 -2.96 20.18
N PRO A 58 -20.27 -3.51 21.27
CA PRO A 58 -21.55 -3.00 21.77
C PRO A 58 -21.52 -1.53 22.17
N GLU A 59 -20.38 -1.06 22.68
CA GLU A 59 -20.24 0.31 23.18
C GLU A 59 -20.31 1.35 22.06
N THR A 60 -19.82 1.00 20.87
CA THR A 60 -19.69 1.95 19.76
C THR A 60 -20.58 1.62 18.57
N GLY A 61 -20.96 0.37 18.43
CA GLY A 61 -21.72 -0.08 17.27
C GLY A 61 -20.89 -0.32 16.03
N PHE A 62 -19.56 -0.28 16.11
CA PHE A 62 -18.72 -0.58 14.96
C PHE A 62 -17.59 -1.56 15.26
N VAL A 63 -17.07 -2.15 14.19
CA VAL A 63 -15.86 -2.99 14.24
C VAL A 63 -14.66 -2.10 14.52
N MET A 64 -14.55 -1.01 13.80
CA MET A 64 -13.52 0.00 13.94
C MET A 64 -14.07 1.32 13.40
N ASP A 65 -13.72 2.43 14.03
CA ASP A 65 -14.09 3.75 13.52
C ASP A 65 -13.43 3.97 12.15
N LEU A 66 -14.24 4.19 11.12
CA LEU A 66 -13.73 4.40 9.76
C LEU A 66 -12.84 5.63 9.65
N LYS A 67 -13.08 6.65 10.47
CA LYS A 67 -12.20 7.83 10.49
C LYS A 67 -10.82 7.47 11.04
N VAL A 68 -10.77 6.69 12.11
CA VAL A 68 -9.50 6.21 12.67
C VAL A 68 -8.77 5.35 11.65
N LEU A 69 -9.47 4.47 10.96
CA LEU A 69 -8.88 3.65 9.90
C LEU A 69 -8.31 4.52 8.77
N SER A 70 -9.06 5.52 8.32
CA SER A 70 -8.61 6.46 7.30
C SER A 70 -7.35 7.21 7.76
N ASP A 71 -7.33 7.69 8.99
CA ASP A 71 -6.18 8.42 9.55
C ASP A 71 -4.93 7.53 9.59
N LEU A 72 -5.07 6.28 9.99
CA LEU A 72 -3.95 5.32 9.99
C LEU A 72 -3.44 5.06 8.57
N ILE A 73 -4.34 4.87 7.63
CA ILE A 73 -3.95 4.64 6.23
C ILE A 73 -3.19 5.85 5.69
N ASN A 74 -3.67 7.06 5.94
CA ASN A 74 -3.02 8.26 5.46
C ASN A 74 -1.65 8.45 6.11
N GLU A 75 -1.57 8.34 7.42
CA GLU A 75 -0.33 8.56 8.17
C GLU A 75 0.75 7.53 7.86
N LEU A 76 0.38 6.25 7.81
CA LEU A 76 1.36 5.16 7.70
C LEU A 76 1.66 4.77 6.25
N VAL A 77 0.78 5.08 5.31
CA VAL A 77 0.90 4.62 3.92
C VAL A 77 0.84 5.78 2.94
N ILE A 78 -0.27 6.48 2.85
CA ILE A 78 -0.51 7.45 1.78
C ILE A 78 0.53 8.59 1.82
N ASP A 79 0.83 9.13 2.99
CA ASP A 79 1.79 10.24 3.15
C ASP A 79 3.19 9.85 2.67
N HIS A 80 3.49 8.56 2.62
CA HIS A 80 4.79 8.05 2.17
C HIS A 80 4.81 7.65 0.69
N LEU A 81 3.65 7.56 0.06
CA LEU A 81 3.52 7.10 -1.33
C LEU A 81 2.99 8.17 -2.27
N ASP A 82 2.02 8.98 -1.80
CA ASP A 82 1.32 9.92 -2.67
C ASP A 82 2.24 11.02 -3.18
N HIS A 83 2.23 11.22 -4.49
CA HIS A 83 3.11 12.15 -5.20
C HIS A 83 4.59 11.87 -4.97
N LYS A 84 4.93 10.62 -4.67
CA LYS A 84 6.30 10.18 -4.40
C LYS A 84 6.79 9.23 -5.49
N ASN A 85 8.10 9.08 -5.56
CA ASN A 85 8.74 8.01 -6.31
C ASN A 85 8.89 6.81 -5.35
N VAL A 86 8.17 5.74 -5.61
CA VAL A 86 8.13 4.57 -4.73
C VAL A 86 9.52 3.96 -4.51
N ASN A 87 10.34 3.95 -5.56
CA ASN A 87 11.68 3.37 -5.48
C ASN A 87 12.65 4.23 -4.66
N LEU A 88 12.52 5.56 -4.73
CA LEU A 88 13.50 6.49 -4.19
C LEU A 88 13.06 7.16 -2.89
N ASP A 89 11.77 7.48 -2.76
CA ASP A 89 11.28 8.36 -1.70
C ASP A 89 10.52 7.64 -0.60
N THR A 90 10.20 6.36 -0.78
CA THR A 90 9.37 5.62 0.18
C THR A 90 10.24 4.72 1.05
N PRO A 91 10.41 5.05 2.36
CA PRO A 91 11.35 4.31 3.22
C PRO A 91 11.06 2.82 3.33
N PHE A 92 9.79 2.42 3.44
CA PHE A 92 9.44 1.01 3.60
C PHE A 92 9.55 0.20 2.31
N MET A 93 9.87 0.85 1.19
CA MET A 93 10.14 0.18 -0.09
C MET A 93 11.61 0.12 -0.45
N LYS A 94 12.47 0.57 0.45
CA LYS A 94 13.93 0.55 0.21
C LYS A 94 14.39 -0.88 -0.08
N ASP A 95 15.14 -1.05 -1.15
CA ASP A 95 15.69 -2.33 -1.61
C ASP A 95 14.63 -3.38 -1.98
N VAL A 96 13.38 -2.97 -2.12
CA VAL A 96 12.28 -3.85 -2.54
C VAL A 96 11.88 -3.49 -3.97
N MET A 97 11.73 -4.51 -4.82
CA MET A 97 11.23 -4.28 -6.17
C MET A 97 9.79 -3.74 -6.10
N ALA A 98 9.53 -2.61 -6.77
CA ALA A 98 8.27 -1.89 -6.66
C ALA A 98 7.17 -2.45 -7.58
N SER A 99 6.98 -3.77 -7.59
CA SER A 99 5.82 -4.39 -8.22
C SER A 99 4.57 -4.08 -7.40
N THR A 100 3.40 -4.18 -8.03
CA THR A 100 2.13 -4.00 -7.33
C THR A 100 1.99 -4.97 -6.16
N GLU A 101 2.41 -6.21 -6.36
CA GLU A 101 2.37 -7.25 -5.33
C GLU A 101 3.24 -6.87 -4.13
N ASN A 102 4.47 -6.45 -4.38
CA ASN A 102 5.40 -6.05 -3.31
C ASN A 102 4.95 -4.77 -2.59
N ILE A 103 4.37 -3.83 -3.33
CA ILE A 103 3.78 -2.63 -2.73
C ILE A 103 2.65 -3.03 -1.78
N CYS A 104 1.79 -3.96 -2.21
CA CYS A 104 0.69 -4.45 -1.39
C CYS A 104 1.18 -5.11 -0.10
N ILE A 105 2.21 -5.97 -0.19
CA ILE A 105 2.82 -6.62 0.98
C ILE A 105 3.40 -5.57 1.93
N ALA A 106 4.13 -4.60 1.39
CA ALA A 106 4.74 -3.55 2.19
C ALA A 106 3.69 -2.70 2.93
N ILE A 107 2.58 -2.38 2.26
CA ILE A 107 1.47 -1.67 2.87
C ILE A 107 0.87 -2.49 4.02
N TRP A 108 0.64 -3.77 3.81
CA TRP A 108 0.17 -4.68 4.85
C TRP A 108 1.06 -4.61 6.10
N GLU A 109 2.37 -4.68 5.90
CA GLU A 109 3.32 -4.64 7.00
C GLU A 109 3.28 -3.33 7.78
N GLN A 110 2.95 -2.22 7.12
CA GLN A 110 2.81 -0.93 7.79
C GLN A 110 1.52 -0.84 8.62
N LEU A 111 0.46 -1.51 8.21
CA LEU A 111 -0.88 -1.33 8.77
C LEU A 111 -1.30 -2.40 9.77
N ALA A 112 -0.82 -3.63 9.62
CA ALA A 112 -1.37 -4.79 10.33
C ALA A 112 -1.38 -4.60 11.85
N ASP A 113 -0.24 -4.25 12.44
CA ASP A 113 -0.12 -4.08 13.88
C ASP A 113 -0.91 -2.88 14.39
N ALA A 114 -0.86 -1.76 13.66
CA ALA A 114 -1.57 -0.55 14.05
C ALA A 114 -3.08 -0.78 14.07
N ILE A 115 -3.61 -1.50 13.09
CA ILE A 115 -5.04 -1.84 13.02
C ILE A 115 -5.42 -2.78 14.17
N THR A 116 -4.59 -3.79 14.43
CA THR A 116 -4.83 -4.75 15.52
C THR A 116 -4.85 -4.04 16.88
N ASP A 117 -3.97 -3.07 17.10
CA ASP A 117 -3.89 -2.31 18.34
C ASP A 117 -5.15 -1.47 18.60
N HIS A 118 -5.88 -1.09 17.56
CA HIS A 118 -7.12 -0.33 17.67
C HIS A 118 -8.39 -1.21 17.70
N GLY A 119 -8.23 -2.47 17.46
CA GLY A 119 -9.35 -3.36 17.37
C GLY A 119 -9.18 -4.69 18.03
#